data_5c6fb9d918acdb1242b0805a7455bad8
#
_entry.id   5c6fb9d918acdb1242b0805a7455bad8
#
_cell.length_a   1.000
_cell.length_b   1.000
_cell.length_c   1.000
_cell.angle_alpha   90.00
_cell.angle_beta   90.00
_cell.angle_gamma   90.00
#
_symmetry.space_group_name_H-M   'P 1'
#
loop_
_entity.id
_entity.type
_entity.pdbx_description
1 polymer ?
#
loop_
_entity_poly.entity_id
_entity_poly.type
_entity_poly.pdbx_seq_one_letter_code
_entity_poly.pdbx_strand_id
1 'polypeptide(L)'
;MCIRDRNIQAKVNAQEGNTLPVSAFNDYVDGSTPSGTSAYEKRGIAVDIPVWNPNQCIQCNRCAYVCPHAVIRPVALTEEEVAQAPEGLKTLDMIGMPGMKFTMTVSAYDCTGCGSCVNVCPGKKNKETGEVEKALTMANMEANAGEQTFFDFGREIPVKPEVVAKFKETTVKGSQFKPVSYTHLR
;
A
#
# COMPACT_ATOMS: atom_id res chain seq x y z
N MET A 1 -7.81 11.13 12.76
CA MET A 1 -6.77 12.21 12.82
C MET A 1 -6.60 12.62 14.27
N CYS A 2 -5.40 12.49 14.82
CA CYS A 2 -5.17 12.85 16.23
C CYS A 2 -5.18 14.39 16.41
N ILE A 3 -5.43 14.85 17.65
CA ILE A 3 -5.52 16.29 17.95
C ILE A 3 -4.24 17.01 17.53
N ARG A 4 -3.07 16.41 17.78
CA ARG A 4 -1.80 16.97 17.37
C ARG A 4 -1.68 17.11 15.84
N ASP A 5 -2.09 16.11 15.06
CA ASP A 5 -1.98 16.17 13.60
C ASP A 5 -2.83 17.31 13.05
N ARG A 6 -3.99 17.54 13.63
CA ARG A 6 -4.87 18.63 13.24
C ARG A 6 -4.35 20.00 13.69
N ASN A 7 -3.86 20.09 14.90
CA ASN A 7 -3.53 21.38 15.54
C ASN A 7 -2.10 21.83 15.25
N ILE A 8 -1.16 20.90 15.04
CA ILE A 8 0.26 21.24 14.81
C ILE A 8 0.66 20.83 13.39
N GLN A 9 0.65 19.54 13.08
CA GLN A 9 1.22 19.02 11.85
C GLN A 9 0.55 19.61 10.60
N ALA A 10 -0.78 19.72 10.58
CA ALA A 10 -1.50 20.30 9.44
C ALA A 10 -1.09 21.75 9.19
N LYS A 11 -0.93 22.56 10.25
CA LYS A 11 -0.48 23.95 10.11
C LYS A 11 0.99 24.07 9.68
N VAL A 12 1.85 23.20 10.23
CA VAL A 12 3.26 23.18 9.83
C VAL A 12 3.40 22.77 8.35
N ASN A 13 2.63 21.77 7.90
CA ASN A 13 2.65 21.36 6.51
C ASN A 13 2.06 22.42 5.55
N ALA A 14 1.09 23.21 6.03
CA ALA A 14 0.58 24.38 5.31
C ALA A 14 1.53 25.61 5.34
N GLN A 15 2.70 25.48 5.95
CA GLN A 15 3.66 26.58 6.18
C GLN A 15 3.11 27.72 7.07
N GLU A 16 2.11 27.42 7.88
CA GLU A 16 1.49 28.34 8.84
C GLU A 16 1.99 28.13 10.28
N GLY A 17 3.12 27.42 10.44
CA GLY A 17 3.68 27.08 11.75
C GLY A 17 3.93 28.30 12.66
N ASN A 18 4.24 29.46 12.09
CA ASN A 18 4.43 30.71 12.84
C ASN A 18 3.16 31.24 13.52
N THR A 19 1.99 30.74 13.16
CA THR A 19 0.71 31.06 13.82
C THR A 19 0.49 30.28 15.11
N LEU A 20 1.31 29.25 15.36
CA LEU A 20 1.20 28.40 16.54
C LEU A 20 1.88 29.09 17.75
N PRO A 21 1.20 29.15 18.92
CA PRO A 21 1.86 29.59 20.12
C PRO A 21 2.91 28.57 20.58
N VAL A 22 3.97 29.03 21.26
CA VAL A 22 5.00 28.13 21.79
C VAL A 22 4.42 27.05 22.70
N SER A 23 3.37 27.35 23.45
CA SER A 23 2.67 26.41 24.32
C SER A 23 2.02 25.22 23.58
N ALA A 24 1.78 25.33 22.27
CA ALA A 24 1.30 24.20 21.47
C ALA A 24 2.28 23.02 21.44
N PHE A 25 3.55 23.26 21.74
CA PHE A 25 4.63 22.27 21.74
C PHE A 25 5.02 21.75 23.13
N ASN A 26 4.28 22.13 24.18
CA ASN A 26 4.63 21.75 25.56
C ASN A 26 4.72 20.24 25.79
N ASP A 27 3.89 19.45 25.07
CA ASP A 27 3.92 17.99 25.15
C ASP A 27 5.04 17.35 24.31
N TYR A 28 5.82 18.17 23.59
CA TYR A 28 6.84 17.73 22.62
C TYR A 28 8.16 18.51 22.78
N VAL A 29 8.48 18.92 24.00
CA VAL A 29 9.66 19.76 24.32
C VAL A 29 10.98 19.08 24.00
N ASP A 30 11.00 17.75 23.95
CA ASP A 30 12.15 16.93 23.58
C ASP A 30 12.28 16.71 22.05
N GLY A 31 11.37 17.27 21.26
CA GLY A 31 11.30 17.07 19.82
C GLY A 31 10.73 15.72 19.39
N SER A 32 10.29 14.87 20.33
CA SER A 32 9.66 13.61 20.00
C SER A 32 8.28 13.80 19.36
N THR A 33 7.86 12.85 18.54
CA THR A 33 6.51 12.79 17.99
C THR A 33 5.94 11.39 18.23
N PRO A 34 4.63 11.25 18.46
CA PRO A 34 4.01 9.94 18.61
C PRO A 34 4.24 9.06 17.36
N SER A 35 4.40 7.76 17.57
CA SER A 35 4.54 6.80 16.49
C SER A 35 3.31 6.79 15.56
N GLY A 36 3.53 6.48 14.28
CA GLY A 36 2.45 6.36 13.30
C GLY A 36 1.94 7.67 12.70
N THR A 37 2.55 8.81 13.02
CA THR A 37 2.12 10.12 12.50
C THR A 37 2.34 10.28 11.00
N SER A 38 3.29 9.57 10.42
CA SER A 38 3.52 9.53 8.97
C SER A 38 2.29 9.03 8.18
N ALA A 39 1.40 8.25 8.81
CA ALA A 39 0.17 7.82 8.19
C ALA A 39 -0.76 8.97 7.78
N TYR A 40 -0.59 10.14 8.39
CA TYR A 40 -1.39 11.33 8.13
C TYR A 40 -0.68 12.37 7.23
N GLU A 41 0.56 12.09 6.85
CA GLU A 41 1.33 12.95 5.95
C GLU A 41 1.32 12.36 4.54
N LYS A 42 0.28 12.70 3.78
CA LYS A 42 0.06 12.24 2.41
C LYS A 42 0.45 13.34 1.43
N ARG A 43 1.66 13.29 0.87
CA ARG A 43 2.22 14.37 0.03
C ARG A 43 1.86 14.25 -1.45
N GLY A 44 1.64 13.05 -1.97
CA GLY A 44 1.27 12.82 -3.36
C GLY A 44 2.31 13.34 -4.36
N ILE A 45 3.60 13.07 -4.11
CA ILE A 45 4.71 13.62 -4.92
C ILE A 45 4.95 12.91 -6.24
N ALA A 46 4.36 11.74 -6.44
CA ALA A 46 4.54 10.98 -7.67
C ALA A 46 3.72 11.59 -8.83
N VAL A 47 4.32 11.75 -9.98
CA VAL A 47 3.60 12.08 -11.23
C VAL A 47 2.83 10.87 -11.70
N ASP A 48 3.48 9.71 -11.70
CA ASP A 48 2.89 8.43 -12.06
C ASP A 48 3.00 7.43 -10.92
N ILE A 49 1.97 6.61 -10.75
CA ILE A 49 1.91 5.51 -9.78
C ILE A 49 1.71 4.17 -10.48
N PRO A 50 2.09 3.03 -9.85
CA PRO A 50 1.83 1.74 -10.43
C PRO A 50 0.34 1.40 -10.34
N VAL A 51 -0.27 1.07 -11.46
CA VAL A 51 -1.64 0.55 -11.57
C VAL A 51 -1.59 -0.95 -11.84
N TRP A 52 -2.40 -1.71 -11.12
CA TRP A 52 -2.39 -3.16 -11.15
C TRP A 52 -3.41 -3.75 -12.13
N ASN A 53 -2.92 -4.60 -13.03
CA ASN A 53 -3.73 -5.45 -13.90
C ASN A 53 -3.74 -6.89 -13.37
N PRO A 54 -4.87 -7.36 -12.80
CA PRO A 54 -4.96 -8.69 -12.24
C PRO A 54 -4.72 -9.81 -13.26
N ASN A 55 -5.15 -9.63 -14.51
CA ASN A 55 -5.06 -10.67 -15.54
C ASN A 55 -3.61 -11.09 -15.83
N GLN A 56 -2.66 -10.18 -15.64
CA GLN A 56 -1.24 -10.41 -15.88
C GLN A 56 -0.46 -10.75 -14.60
N CYS A 57 -1.13 -10.80 -13.45
CA CYS A 57 -0.48 -11.03 -12.16
C CYS A 57 -0.30 -12.54 -11.87
N ILE A 58 0.91 -12.93 -11.48
CA ILE A 58 1.24 -14.28 -11.02
C ILE A 58 1.34 -14.40 -9.51
N GLN A 59 0.97 -13.36 -8.78
CA GLN A 59 0.97 -13.31 -7.31
C GLN A 59 2.33 -13.62 -6.67
N CYS A 60 3.42 -13.16 -7.28
CA CYS A 60 4.77 -13.41 -6.77
C CYS A 60 5.22 -12.44 -5.66
N ASN A 61 4.51 -11.32 -5.46
CA ASN A 61 4.78 -10.27 -4.48
C ASN A 61 6.14 -9.55 -4.60
N ARG A 62 6.88 -9.73 -5.71
CA ARG A 62 8.18 -9.05 -5.92
C ARG A 62 8.02 -7.53 -5.90
N CYS A 63 6.92 -6.99 -6.43
CA CYS A 63 6.63 -5.57 -6.43
C CYS A 63 6.49 -4.99 -5.02
N ALA A 64 5.82 -5.71 -4.11
CA ALA A 64 5.72 -5.32 -2.72
C ALA A 64 7.07 -5.42 -1.99
N TYR A 65 7.84 -6.48 -2.30
CA TYR A 65 9.15 -6.73 -1.67
C TYR A 65 10.19 -5.64 -1.99
N VAL A 66 10.21 -5.12 -3.22
CA VAL A 66 11.22 -4.11 -3.62
C VAL A 66 10.78 -2.67 -3.36
N CYS A 67 9.55 -2.45 -2.93
CA CYS A 67 9.05 -1.09 -2.71
C CYS A 67 9.73 -0.47 -1.47
N PRO A 68 10.54 0.60 -1.64
CA PRO A 68 11.26 1.21 -0.52
C PRO A 68 10.34 1.88 0.51
N HIS A 69 9.11 2.23 0.09
CA HIS A 69 8.12 2.89 0.94
C HIS A 69 6.97 1.97 1.37
N ALA A 70 7.02 0.68 1.01
CA ALA A 70 5.98 -0.30 1.31
C ALA A 70 4.55 0.14 0.90
N VAL A 71 4.45 0.92 -0.17
CA VAL A 71 3.19 1.46 -0.68
C VAL A 71 2.40 0.47 -1.54
N ILE A 72 3.00 -0.66 -1.90
CA ILE A 72 2.35 -1.76 -2.61
C ILE A 72 2.19 -2.93 -1.66
N ARG A 73 0.95 -3.39 -1.47
CA ARG A 73 0.69 -4.48 -0.53
C ARG A 73 -0.24 -5.52 -1.11
N PRO A 74 0.14 -6.82 -1.03
CA PRO A 74 -0.78 -7.92 -1.29
C PRO A 74 -1.72 -8.09 -0.11
N VAL A 75 -3.00 -8.26 -0.39
CA VAL A 75 -4.01 -8.54 0.64
C VAL A 75 -4.73 -9.83 0.27
N ALA A 76 -4.92 -10.71 1.26
CA ALA A 76 -5.73 -11.90 1.14
C ALA A 76 -7.12 -11.62 1.76
N LEU A 77 -8.16 -11.85 1.00
CA LEU A 77 -9.55 -11.52 1.35
C LEU A 77 -10.41 -12.77 1.37
N THR A 78 -11.38 -12.82 2.28
CA THR A 78 -12.51 -13.75 2.18
C THR A 78 -13.55 -13.21 1.20
N GLU A 79 -14.50 -14.04 0.78
CA GLU A 79 -15.63 -13.60 -0.06
C GLU A 79 -16.49 -12.52 0.65
N GLU A 80 -16.63 -12.61 1.97
CA GLU A 80 -17.37 -11.63 2.78
C GLU A 80 -16.66 -10.28 2.81
N GLU A 81 -15.32 -10.29 2.93
CA GLU A 81 -14.51 -9.07 2.88
C GLU A 81 -14.54 -8.44 1.48
N VAL A 82 -14.56 -9.25 0.42
CA VAL A 82 -14.74 -8.73 -0.94
C VAL A 82 -16.11 -8.07 -1.12
N ALA A 83 -17.15 -8.62 -0.50
CA ALA A 83 -18.50 -8.02 -0.56
C ALA A 83 -18.58 -6.66 0.18
N GLN A 84 -17.69 -6.42 1.14
CA GLN A 84 -17.58 -5.15 1.87
C GLN A 84 -16.57 -4.17 1.25
N ALA A 85 -15.86 -4.60 0.22
CA ALA A 85 -14.81 -3.79 -0.39
C ALA A 85 -15.38 -2.59 -1.15
N PRO A 86 -14.62 -1.50 -1.26
CA PRO A 86 -15.00 -0.37 -2.11
C PRO A 86 -15.24 -0.80 -3.54
N GLU A 87 -16.23 -0.18 -4.18
CA GLU A 87 -16.58 -0.44 -5.58
C GLU A 87 -15.36 -0.25 -6.49
N GLY A 88 -15.14 -1.22 -7.39
CA GLY A 88 -14.01 -1.19 -8.32
C GLY A 88 -12.76 -1.90 -7.82
N LEU A 89 -12.72 -2.43 -6.60
CA LEU A 89 -11.59 -3.24 -6.14
C LEU A 89 -11.43 -4.48 -7.01
N LYS A 90 -10.26 -4.60 -7.65
CA LYS A 90 -9.94 -5.76 -8.49
C LYS A 90 -9.43 -6.90 -7.62
N THR A 91 -9.89 -8.12 -7.86
CA THR A 91 -9.47 -9.32 -7.14
C THR A 91 -9.17 -10.48 -8.08
N LEU A 92 -8.43 -11.45 -7.59
CA LEU A 92 -8.15 -12.75 -8.24
C LEU A 92 -8.34 -13.87 -7.23
N ASP A 93 -8.58 -15.09 -7.73
CA ASP A 93 -8.47 -16.28 -6.87
C ASP A 93 -7.02 -16.42 -6.37
N MET A 94 -6.87 -16.67 -5.07
CA MET A 94 -5.55 -16.76 -4.46
C MET A 94 -4.86 -18.07 -4.83
N ILE A 95 -3.72 -17.99 -5.52
CA ILE A 95 -2.96 -19.17 -5.92
C ILE A 95 -2.43 -19.90 -4.68
N GLY A 96 -2.88 -21.16 -4.52
CA GLY A 96 -2.50 -22.05 -3.43
C GLY A 96 -3.39 -21.96 -2.19
N MET A 97 -4.46 -21.17 -2.21
CA MET A 97 -5.48 -21.09 -1.15
C MET A 97 -6.88 -20.99 -1.74
N PRO A 98 -7.51 -22.11 -2.06
CA PRO A 98 -8.90 -22.13 -2.56
C PRO A 98 -9.86 -21.45 -1.56
N GLY A 99 -10.81 -20.66 -2.06
CA GLY A 99 -11.79 -19.92 -1.25
C GLY A 99 -11.29 -18.58 -0.74
N MET A 100 -10.05 -18.21 -1.06
CA MET A 100 -9.49 -16.87 -0.76
C MET A 100 -9.32 -16.08 -2.05
N LYS A 101 -9.54 -14.79 -1.94
CA LYS A 101 -9.23 -13.80 -3.00
C LYS A 101 -7.93 -13.07 -2.69
N PHE A 102 -7.26 -12.66 -3.74
CA PHE A 102 -6.03 -11.90 -3.70
C PHE A 102 -6.24 -10.56 -4.38
N THR A 103 -5.77 -9.49 -3.76
CA THR A 103 -5.67 -8.17 -4.39
C THR A 103 -4.29 -7.56 -4.14
N MET A 104 -3.92 -6.61 -4.98
CA MET A 104 -2.72 -5.79 -4.82
C MET A 104 -3.16 -4.34 -4.70
N THR A 105 -2.91 -3.74 -3.55
CA THR A 105 -3.29 -2.36 -3.26
C THR A 105 -2.09 -1.43 -3.32
N VAL A 106 -2.33 -0.16 -3.67
CA VAL A 106 -1.30 0.86 -3.84
C VAL A 106 -1.68 2.12 -3.08
N SER A 107 -0.79 2.60 -2.20
CA SER A 107 -0.92 3.92 -1.58
C SER A 107 -0.49 4.99 -2.59
N ALA A 108 -1.45 5.64 -3.23
CA ALA A 108 -1.20 6.64 -4.27
C ALA A 108 -0.39 7.84 -3.75
N TYR A 109 -0.73 8.32 -2.55
CA TYR A 109 -0.13 9.53 -1.99
C TYR A 109 1.20 9.31 -1.28
N ASP A 110 1.57 8.06 -0.96
CA ASP A 110 2.88 7.72 -0.39
C ASP A 110 3.87 7.23 -1.46
N CYS A 111 3.41 6.99 -2.68
CA CYS A 111 4.25 6.57 -3.78
C CYS A 111 5.20 7.70 -4.22
N THR A 112 6.44 7.35 -4.56
CA THR A 112 7.44 8.30 -5.08
C THR A 112 7.64 8.20 -6.60
N GLY A 113 6.89 7.33 -7.28
CA GLY A 113 6.98 7.16 -8.73
C GLY A 113 8.27 6.50 -9.23
N CYS A 114 9.04 5.83 -8.37
CA CYS A 114 10.38 5.32 -8.72
C CYS A 114 10.41 4.19 -9.77
N GLY A 115 9.28 3.54 -10.09
CA GLY A 115 9.17 2.50 -11.10
C GLY A 115 9.78 1.14 -10.74
N SER A 116 10.42 0.95 -9.58
CA SER A 116 11.09 -0.30 -9.19
C SER A 116 10.17 -1.51 -9.23
N CYS A 117 8.91 -1.34 -8.80
CA CYS A 117 7.89 -2.40 -8.80
C CYS A 117 7.54 -2.89 -10.22
N VAL A 118 7.46 -1.97 -11.18
CA VAL A 118 7.22 -2.29 -12.59
C VAL A 118 8.42 -2.99 -13.20
N ASN A 119 9.64 -2.55 -12.84
CA ASN A 119 10.87 -3.16 -13.37
C ASN A 119 11.02 -4.63 -12.98
N VAL A 120 10.72 -4.99 -11.72
CA VAL A 120 10.84 -6.37 -11.25
C VAL A 120 9.63 -7.25 -11.55
N CYS A 121 8.55 -6.68 -12.08
CA CYS A 121 7.35 -7.44 -12.41
C CYS A 121 7.64 -8.39 -13.57
N PRO A 122 7.53 -9.73 -13.36
CA PRO A 122 7.75 -10.70 -14.41
C PRO A 122 6.61 -10.75 -15.43
N GLY A 123 5.40 -10.30 -15.03
CA GLY A 123 4.22 -10.39 -15.87
C GLY A 123 3.83 -11.82 -16.26
N LYS A 124 2.98 -11.95 -17.27
CA LYS A 124 2.66 -13.20 -17.94
C LYS A 124 3.08 -13.10 -19.42
N LYS A 125 3.56 -14.20 -19.94
CA LYS A 125 3.84 -14.30 -21.38
C LYS A 125 2.52 -14.46 -22.12
N ASN A 126 2.24 -13.55 -23.04
CA ASN A 126 1.12 -13.69 -23.96
C ASN A 126 1.38 -14.90 -24.88
N LYS A 127 0.40 -15.82 -24.97
CA LYS A 127 0.56 -17.05 -25.75
C LYS A 127 0.51 -16.82 -27.25
N GLU A 128 -0.12 -15.72 -27.68
CA GLU A 128 -0.30 -15.41 -29.10
C GLU A 128 0.86 -14.57 -29.66
N THR A 129 1.26 -13.52 -28.93
CA THR A 129 2.33 -12.61 -29.38
C THR A 129 3.72 -13.03 -28.91
N GLY A 130 3.80 -13.89 -27.87
CA GLY A 130 5.06 -14.26 -27.24
C GLY A 130 5.69 -13.17 -26.36
N GLU A 131 5.09 -11.99 -26.32
CA GLU A 131 5.56 -10.86 -25.50
C GLU A 131 5.17 -11.01 -24.03
N VAL A 132 5.96 -10.37 -23.15
CA VAL A 132 5.68 -10.34 -21.73
C VAL A 132 4.87 -9.11 -21.39
N GLU A 133 3.64 -9.32 -20.94
CA GLU A 133 2.76 -8.27 -20.41
C GLU A 133 2.90 -8.18 -18.91
N LYS A 134 3.32 -7.01 -18.41
CA LYS A 134 3.50 -6.78 -16.99
C LYS A 134 2.16 -6.57 -16.29
N ALA A 135 2.08 -7.05 -15.05
CA ALA A 135 0.91 -6.84 -14.19
C ALA A 135 0.86 -5.43 -13.58
N LEU A 136 1.94 -4.67 -13.67
CA LEU A 136 2.03 -3.30 -13.19
C LEU A 136 2.52 -2.41 -14.32
N THR A 137 1.84 -1.29 -14.50
CA THR A 137 2.22 -0.20 -15.42
C THR A 137 2.17 1.12 -14.66
N MET A 138 3.07 2.04 -14.97
CA MET A 138 3.01 3.39 -14.42
C MET A 138 1.94 4.19 -15.15
N ALA A 139 1.09 4.88 -14.39
CA ALA A 139 0.02 5.72 -14.94
C ALA A 139 -0.16 6.96 -14.06
N ASN A 140 -0.68 8.03 -14.66
CA ASN A 140 -0.86 9.33 -13.99
C ASN A 140 -1.55 9.20 -12.64
N MET A 141 -0.95 9.80 -11.60
CA MET A 141 -1.41 9.68 -10.20
C MET A 141 -2.77 10.34 -10.00
N GLU A 142 -3.02 11.51 -10.58
CA GLU A 142 -4.29 12.22 -10.38
C GLU A 142 -5.47 11.43 -10.93
N ALA A 143 -5.30 10.81 -12.11
CA ALA A 143 -6.31 9.96 -12.73
C ALA A 143 -6.55 8.65 -11.96
N ASN A 144 -5.59 8.20 -11.15
CA ASN A 144 -5.63 6.94 -10.41
C ASN A 144 -5.59 7.14 -8.88
N ALA A 145 -5.89 8.35 -8.39
CA ALA A 145 -5.88 8.66 -6.96
C ALA A 145 -6.85 7.77 -6.14
N GLY A 146 -7.87 7.21 -6.77
CA GLY A 146 -8.81 6.26 -6.17
C GLY A 146 -8.16 4.96 -5.64
N GLU A 147 -6.96 4.60 -6.12
CA GLU A 147 -6.19 3.47 -5.59
C GLU A 147 -5.90 3.62 -4.10
N GLN A 148 -5.85 4.85 -3.57
CA GLN A 148 -5.69 5.11 -2.14
C GLN A 148 -6.82 4.49 -1.31
N THR A 149 -8.05 4.55 -1.78
CA THR A 149 -9.22 3.97 -1.08
C THR A 149 -9.07 2.44 -0.94
N PHE A 150 -8.57 1.77 -1.98
CA PHE A 150 -8.31 0.34 -1.93
C PHE A 150 -7.17 -0.01 -0.97
N PHE A 151 -6.14 0.83 -0.92
CA PHE A 151 -5.04 0.64 0.01
C PHE A 151 -5.50 0.84 1.47
N ASP A 152 -6.29 1.87 1.74
CA ASP A 152 -6.82 2.15 3.07
C ASP A 152 -7.74 1.02 3.55
N PHE A 153 -8.61 0.50 2.69
CA PHE A 153 -9.39 -0.70 2.96
C PHE A 153 -8.49 -1.90 3.26
N GLY A 154 -7.48 -2.16 2.43
CA GLY A 154 -6.56 -3.29 2.61
C GLY A 154 -5.76 -3.23 3.92
N ARG A 155 -5.51 -2.04 4.45
CA ARG A 155 -4.83 -1.84 5.75
C ARG A 155 -5.69 -2.25 6.94
N GLU A 156 -7.00 -2.17 6.83
CA GLU A 156 -7.95 -2.53 7.89
C GLU A 156 -8.21 -4.04 7.94
N ILE A 157 -7.93 -4.75 6.85
CA ILE A 157 -8.09 -6.19 6.78
C ILE A 157 -7.11 -6.89 7.74
N PRO A 158 -7.61 -7.74 8.64
CA PRO A 158 -6.76 -8.45 9.58
C PRO A 158 -5.84 -9.46 8.87
N VAL A 159 -4.63 -9.61 9.38
CA VAL A 159 -3.71 -10.64 8.91
C VAL A 159 -4.30 -12.02 9.24
N LYS A 160 -4.30 -12.89 8.24
CA LYS A 160 -4.87 -14.24 8.36
C LYS A 160 -3.77 -15.25 8.72
N PRO A 161 -3.82 -15.88 9.91
CA PRO A 161 -2.80 -16.85 10.34
C PRO A 161 -2.63 -18.01 9.36
N GLU A 162 -3.72 -18.47 8.74
CA GLU A 162 -3.70 -19.54 7.76
C GLU A 162 -2.93 -19.17 6.48
N VAL A 163 -2.98 -17.91 6.05
CA VAL A 163 -2.19 -17.41 4.92
C VAL A 163 -0.71 -17.35 5.28
N VAL A 164 -0.40 -16.85 6.47
CA VAL A 164 0.98 -16.78 6.97
C VAL A 164 1.58 -18.18 7.14
N ALA A 165 0.81 -19.14 7.67
CA ALA A 165 1.26 -20.53 7.83
C ALA A 165 1.46 -21.24 6.49
N LYS A 166 0.64 -20.93 5.48
CA LYS A 166 0.72 -21.56 4.15
C LYS A 166 1.96 -21.15 3.37
N PHE A 167 2.33 -19.88 3.40
CA PHE A 167 3.45 -19.36 2.62
C PHE A 167 4.66 -19.15 3.53
N LYS A 168 5.76 -19.86 3.23
CA LYS A 168 7.01 -19.76 4.00
C LYS A 168 7.51 -18.32 4.03
N GLU A 169 7.72 -17.78 5.22
CA GLU A 169 8.21 -16.40 5.44
C GLU A 169 9.59 -16.13 4.85
N THR A 170 10.38 -17.19 4.62
CA THR A 170 11.71 -17.12 3.99
C THR A 170 11.65 -16.91 2.47
N THR A 171 10.45 -16.91 1.88
CA THR A 171 10.24 -16.63 0.46
C THR A 171 9.77 -15.20 0.26
N VAL A 172 10.07 -14.61 -0.90
CA VAL A 172 9.56 -13.28 -1.28
C VAL A 172 8.04 -13.20 -1.17
N LYS A 173 7.33 -14.24 -1.66
CA LYS A 173 5.86 -14.28 -1.59
C LYS A 173 5.36 -14.32 -0.16
N GLY A 174 5.91 -15.20 0.66
CA GLY A 174 5.42 -15.44 2.02
C GLY A 174 5.77 -14.30 2.98
N SER A 175 6.94 -13.68 2.84
CA SER A 175 7.36 -12.55 3.67
C SER A 175 6.38 -11.37 3.60
N GLN A 176 5.69 -11.20 2.47
CA GLN A 176 4.77 -10.08 2.27
C GLN A 176 3.39 -10.29 2.91
N PHE A 177 3.05 -11.51 3.33
CA PHE A 177 1.83 -11.81 4.08
C PHE A 177 2.07 -11.87 5.59
N LYS A 178 3.33 -11.91 6.03
CA LYS A 178 3.66 -11.85 7.46
C LYS A 178 3.34 -10.45 7.99
N PRO A 179 2.72 -10.35 9.18
CA PRO A 179 2.56 -9.06 9.82
C PRO A 179 3.95 -8.47 10.04
N VAL A 180 4.17 -7.37 9.39
CA VAL A 180 5.35 -6.59 9.66
C VAL A 180 5.08 -5.82 10.93
N SER A 181 5.78 -6.13 12.00
CA SER A 181 5.72 -5.39 13.25
C SER A 181 6.34 -3.99 13.12
N TYR A 182 6.22 -3.39 11.95
CA TYR A 182 6.64 -2.02 11.72
C TYR A 182 5.58 -1.10 12.27
N THR A 183 5.75 -0.78 13.51
CA THR A 183 4.90 0.14 14.24
C THR A 183 4.76 1.52 13.60
N HIS A 184 5.68 1.87 12.73
CA HIS A 184 5.71 3.16 12.05
C HIS A 184 4.96 3.21 10.71
N LEU A 185 4.43 2.08 10.22
CA LEU A 185 3.67 2.00 8.97
C LEU A 185 2.17 1.71 9.19
N ARG A 186 1.69 1.79 10.42
CA ARG A 186 0.29 1.66 10.77
C ARG A 186 -0.35 3.00 11.05
#